data_6fe6eff164cd89763e00af110242336d
#
_entry.id   6fe6eff164cd89763e00af110242336d
#
_cell.length_a   1.000
_cell.length_b   1.000
_cell.length_c   1.000
_cell.angle_alpha   90.00
_cell.angle_beta   90.00
_cell.angle_gamma   90.00
#
_symmetry.space_group_name_H-M   'P 1'
#
loop_
_entity.id
_entity.type
_entity.pdbx_description
1 polymer ?
#
loop_
_entity_poly.entity_id
_entity_poly.type
_entity_poly.pdbx_seq_one_letter_code
_entity_poly.pdbx_strand_id
1 'polypeptide(L)'
;MKKLLLFAIVSVVLAACSSRTGHLTGSLGRPVYYPQIPLGMVYIPAGSYQMGENDGDMPFLHQTRPKTVSVQAFYMDQTEISNNEYRQFVEWVKDSIARDKIYIGLEDDDEASRYINYTDMYFDEGGLSYEDFDPSDRELNRTIFSLNWDRRFDYNDPELVPILADMYYPQPQRFYKRREFDVRKLMFRYYWIDLVEAAKRGRINITPNGYDNQGNKLVDEHRELETPPHPFTEEPQGLDLDLSNGINKKGQSNAIRGHANRQRFIIDEIINVYPDTLCWVRDFTYSFHDPMTNMYFWHPAYDNYPIVGVTWVQAKAFSVWRTQLLNNWLVSMGDLFVNDFRLPTEAEWERASRGDLQLSQYPWGGPYIRNESGCFLGNFKPMRGRYFEDGGFHTVKVFSYNPNGWGLYCM
;
A
#
# COMPACT_ATOMS: atom_id res chain seq x y z
N MET A 1 72.65 -8.48 -14.87
CA MET A 1 71.71 -7.35 -15.10
C MET A 1 70.83 -7.56 -16.31
N LYS A 2 71.34 -7.83 -17.51
CA LYS A 2 70.48 -7.99 -18.73
C LYS A 2 69.40 -9.07 -18.65
N LYS A 3 69.70 -10.22 -18.02
CA LYS A 3 68.74 -11.34 -17.82
C LYS A 3 67.62 -11.00 -16.82
N LEU A 4 67.91 -10.23 -15.80
CA LEU A 4 66.92 -9.72 -14.84
C LEU A 4 65.98 -8.70 -15.44
N LEU A 5 66.53 -7.84 -16.30
CA LEU A 5 65.74 -6.83 -17.03
C LEU A 5 64.76 -7.48 -18.04
N LEU A 6 65.21 -8.54 -18.71
CA LEU A 6 64.40 -9.32 -19.63
C LEU A 6 63.27 -10.03 -18.91
N PHE A 7 63.53 -10.59 -17.73
CA PHE A 7 62.52 -11.23 -16.92
C PHE A 7 61.46 -10.25 -16.38
N ALA A 8 61.91 -9.07 -15.98
CA ALA A 8 60.99 -8.01 -15.55
C ALA A 8 60.10 -7.51 -16.71
N ILE A 9 60.66 -7.35 -17.93
CA ILE A 9 59.86 -6.96 -19.10
C ILE A 9 58.85 -8.04 -19.49
N VAL A 10 59.25 -9.32 -19.46
CA VAL A 10 58.31 -10.44 -19.73
C VAL A 10 57.21 -10.52 -18.69
N SER A 11 57.52 -10.29 -17.42
CA SER A 11 56.50 -10.25 -16.34
C SER A 11 55.49 -9.12 -16.49
N VAL A 12 55.95 -7.94 -16.92
CA VAL A 12 55.08 -6.78 -17.20
C VAL A 12 54.20 -7.03 -18.42
N VAL A 13 54.72 -7.65 -19.48
CA VAL A 13 53.94 -8.01 -20.66
C VAL A 13 52.89 -9.10 -20.36
N LEU A 14 53.22 -10.09 -19.52
CA LEU A 14 52.28 -11.11 -19.09
C LEU A 14 51.21 -10.56 -18.17
N ALA A 15 51.50 -9.56 -17.35
CA ALA A 15 50.53 -8.87 -16.52
C ALA A 15 49.58 -7.95 -17.30
N ALA A 16 50.02 -7.46 -18.46
CA ALA A 16 49.22 -6.60 -19.35
C ALA A 16 48.19 -7.37 -20.21
N CYS A 17 48.33 -8.70 -20.31
CA CYS A 17 47.39 -9.58 -21.04
C CYS A 17 46.19 -10.06 -20.20
N SER A 18 45.67 -9.26 -19.29
CA SER A 18 44.30 -9.48 -18.85
C SER A 18 43.41 -9.05 -20.02
N SER A 19 42.95 -9.99 -20.81
CA SER A 19 41.97 -9.77 -21.86
C SER A 19 40.68 -9.21 -21.19
N ARG A 20 40.64 -7.91 -21.07
CA ARG A 20 39.34 -7.24 -20.87
C ARG A 20 38.59 -7.45 -22.17
N THR A 21 37.90 -8.56 -22.26
CA THR A 21 36.88 -8.77 -23.28
C THR A 21 35.97 -7.57 -23.20
N GLY A 22 35.77 -6.85 -24.27
CA GLY A 22 34.94 -5.64 -24.32
C GLY A 22 33.43 -5.92 -24.08
N HIS A 23 33.11 -6.98 -23.39
CA HIS A 23 31.76 -7.28 -22.92
C HIS A 23 31.41 -6.36 -21.76
N LEU A 24 30.20 -5.85 -21.75
CA LEU A 24 29.61 -5.12 -20.65
C LEU A 24 29.38 -6.12 -19.51
N THR A 25 30.45 -6.46 -18.82
CA THR A 25 30.40 -7.29 -17.61
C THR A 25 30.15 -6.34 -16.48
N GLY A 26 29.09 -6.26 -15.86
CA GLY A 26 28.85 -5.43 -14.69
C GLY A 26 30.02 -5.38 -13.68
N SER A 27 29.83 -4.93 -12.50
CA SER A 27 30.84 -4.90 -11.44
C SER A 27 31.31 -6.32 -11.13
N LEU A 28 32.58 -6.63 -11.39
CA LEU A 28 33.18 -7.90 -11.05
C LEU A 28 33.23 -8.06 -9.52
N GLY A 29 32.83 -9.22 -9.03
CA GLY A 29 32.84 -9.51 -7.59
C GLY A 29 31.65 -8.96 -6.80
N ARG A 30 30.64 -8.44 -7.47
CA ARG A 30 29.41 -8.04 -6.81
C ARG A 30 28.69 -9.27 -6.23
N PRO A 31 28.44 -9.31 -4.91
CA PRO A 31 27.70 -10.42 -4.33
C PRO A 31 26.30 -10.48 -4.96
N VAL A 32 25.82 -11.70 -5.19
CA VAL A 32 24.43 -11.89 -5.63
C VAL A 32 23.52 -11.51 -4.47
N TYR A 33 22.65 -10.54 -4.70
CA TYR A 33 21.66 -10.14 -3.72
C TYR A 33 20.38 -10.96 -3.92
N TYR A 34 19.95 -11.63 -2.86
CA TYR A 34 18.68 -12.33 -2.81
C TYR A 34 17.75 -11.52 -1.90
N PRO A 35 16.74 -10.82 -2.46
CA PRO A 35 15.79 -10.09 -1.65
C PRO A 35 15.03 -11.05 -0.75
N GLN A 36 14.75 -10.62 0.48
CA GLN A 36 13.89 -11.39 1.37
C GLN A 36 12.48 -11.46 0.79
N ILE A 37 11.89 -12.65 0.86
CA ILE A 37 10.49 -12.83 0.45
C ILE A 37 9.62 -12.11 1.48
N PRO A 38 8.75 -11.18 1.07
CA PRO A 38 7.86 -10.50 2.00
C PRO A 38 6.97 -11.50 2.73
N LEU A 39 6.74 -11.26 4.02
CA LEU A 39 5.91 -12.15 4.85
C LEU A 39 4.51 -12.32 4.26
N GLY A 40 4.05 -13.55 4.20
CA GLY A 40 2.73 -13.90 3.68
C GLY A 40 2.62 -13.90 2.16
N MET A 41 3.72 -13.69 1.43
CA MET A 41 3.71 -13.70 -0.04
C MET A 41 4.35 -14.95 -0.61
N VAL A 42 3.90 -15.33 -1.81
CA VAL A 42 4.49 -16.38 -2.63
C VAL A 42 5.04 -15.82 -3.93
N TYR A 43 6.07 -16.45 -4.45
CA TYR A 43 6.71 -16.07 -5.70
C TYR A 43 5.97 -16.66 -6.89
N ILE A 44 5.55 -15.80 -7.80
CA ILE A 44 4.93 -16.16 -9.09
C ILE A 44 5.97 -15.98 -10.18
N PRO A 45 6.37 -17.06 -10.90
CA PRO A 45 7.41 -16.98 -11.91
C PRO A 45 6.94 -16.23 -13.16
N ALA A 46 7.90 -15.57 -13.83
CA ALA A 46 7.66 -14.96 -15.13
C ALA A 46 7.24 -15.98 -16.16
N GLY A 47 6.38 -15.59 -17.08
CA GLY A 47 5.97 -16.44 -18.18
C GLY A 47 4.80 -15.88 -18.95
N SER A 48 4.42 -16.59 -20.02
CA SER A 48 3.27 -16.27 -20.83
C SER A 48 2.15 -17.27 -20.57
N TYR A 49 0.94 -16.79 -20.65
CA TYR A 49 -0.26 -17.62 -20.53
C TYR A 49 -1.37 -17.08 -21.44
N GLN A 50 -2.38 -17.86 -21.65
CA GLN A 50 -3.57 -17.42 -22.37
C GLN A 50 -4.58 -16.82 -21.40
N MET A 51 -4.73 -15.50 -21.49
CA MET A 51 -5.68 -14.71 -20.73
C MET A 51 -7.04 -14.70 -21.40
N GLY A 52 -8.07 -14.81 -20.62
CA GLY A 52 -9.46 -14.75 -21.08
C GLY A 52 -10.22 -16.03 -20.85
N GLU A 53 -11.45 -16.03 -21.29
CA GLU A 53 -12.41 -17.10 -21.08
C GLU A 53 -12.06 -18.33 -21.93
N ASN A 54 -12.11 -19.51 -21.30
CA ASN A 54 -11.85 -20.78 -21.96
C ASN A 54 -13.09 -21.64 -22.12
N ASP A 55 -14.14 -21.25 -21.42
CA ASP A 55 -15.30 -22.11 -21.31
C ASP A 55 -16.37 -21.74 -22.31
N GLY A 56 -16.81 -22.78 -23.03
CA GLY A 56 -17.88 -22.70 -24.00
C GLY A 56 -19.29 -22.82 -23.43
N ASP A 57 -19.47 -22.71 -22.11
CA ASP A 57 -20.75 -23.01 -21.47
C ASP A 57 -21.85 -21.99 -21.78
N MET A 58 -21.50 -20.78 -22.17
CA MET A 58 -22.50 -19.78 -22.58
C MET A 58 -22.45 -19.52 -24.09
N PRO A 59 -23.53 -19.83 -24.84
CA PRO A 59 -23.52 -19.79 -26.29
C PRO A 59 -23.19 -18.46 -26.94
N PHE A 60 -23.14 -17.35 -26.21
CA PHE A 60 -22.87 -16.01 -26.74
C PHE A 60 -21.61 -15.36 -26.20
N LEU A 61 -20.89 -16.03 -25.30
CA LEU A 61 -19.65 -15.52 -24.72
C LEU A 61 -18.40 -15.79 -25.56
N HIS A 62 -18.50 -16.60 -26.60
CA HIS A 62 -17.42 -16.88 -27.57
C HIS A 62 -16.94 -15.67 -28.38
N GLN A 63 -17.41 -14.46 -28.08
CA GLN A 63 -16.96 -13.26 -28.77
C GLN A 63 -15.58 -12.80 -28.30
N THR A 64 -15.16 -13.17 -27.12
CA THR A 64 -13.84 -12.82 -26.55
C THR A 64 -12.85 -13.94 -26.86
N ARG A 65 -11.87 -13.65 -27.73
CA ARG A 65 -10.80 -14.59 -28.03
C ARG A 65 -9.72 -14.54 -26.93
N PRO A 66 -9.23 -15.71 -26.45
CA PRO A 66 -8.10 -15.75 -25.54
C PRO A 66 -6.90 -15.02 -26.13
N LYS A 67 -6.22 -14.24 -25.30
CA LYS A 67 -5.05 -13.45 -25.68
C LYS A 67 -3.82 -13.96 -24.96
N THR A 68 -2.75 -14.24 -25.68
CA THR A 68 -1.47 -14.55 -25.03
C THR A 68 -0.86 -13.30 -24.40
N VAL A 69 -0.65 -13.34 -23.10
CA VAL A 69 -0.06 -12.26 -22.32
C VAL A 69 1.19 -12.77 -21.59
N SER A 70 2.25 -11.98 -21.63
CA SER A 70 3.48 -12.24 -20.88
C SER A 70 3.50 -11.39 -19.63
N VAL A 71 3.69 -12.01 -18.48
CA VAL A 71 3.77 -11.35 -17.18
C VAL A 71 5.16 -11.57 -16.60
N GLN A 72 5.73 -10.52 -16.01
CA GLN A 72 7.01 -10.61 -15.28
C GLN A 72 6.80 -11.36 -13.96
N ALA A 73 7.90 -11.83 -13.37
CA ALA A 73 7.85 -12.41 -12.05
C ALA A 73 7.46 -11.39 -10.98
N PHE A 74 6.64 -11.80 -10.03
CA PHE A 74 6.18 -10.95 -8.93
C PHE A 74 5.89 -11.76 -7.68
N TYR A 75 5.76 -11.09 -6.56
CA TYR A 75 5.25 -11.67 -5.32
C TYR A 75 3.77 -11.33 -5.16
N MET A 76 2.98 -12.26 -4.68
CA MET A 76 1.57 -12.08 -4.39
C MET A 76 1.24 -12.61 -3.01
N ASP A 77 0.33 -11.95 -2.30
CA ASP A 77 -0.15 -12.45 -1.01
C ASP A 77 -0.77 -13.83 -1.18
N GLN A 78 -0.45 -14.73 -0.25
CA GLN A 78 -0.88 -16.11 -0.28
C GLN A 78 -2.40 -16.26 -0.12
N THR A 79 -2.99 -15.30 0.60
CA THR A 79 -4.43 -15.24 0.90
C THR A 79 -4.95 -13.84 0.66
N GLU A 80 -6.26 -13.68 0.68
CA GLU A 80 -6.87 -12.36 0.82
C GLU A 80 -6.41 -11.70 2.13
N ILE A 81 -6.37 -10.37 2.15
CA ILE A 81 -6.07 -9.61 3.37
C ILE A 81 -7.16 -9.88 4.42
N SER A 82 -6.75 -10.34 5.57
CA SER A 82 -7.63 -10.67 6.69
C SER A 82 -8.09 -9.44 7.47
N ASN A 83 -9.17 -9.59 8.25
CA ASN A 83 -9.62 -8.54 9.16
C ASN A 83 -8.53 -8.12 10.15
N ASN A 84 -7.72 -9.07 10.64
CA ASN A 84 -6.63 -8.78 11.57
C ASN A 84 -5.57 -7.90 10.90
N GLU A 85 -5.13 -8.23 9.69
CA GLU A 85 -4.11 -7.46 8.97
C GLU A 85 -4.59 -6.04 8.67
N TYR A 86 -5.84 -5.90 8.19
CA TYR A 86 -6.38 -4.58 7.92
C TYR A 86 -6.60 -3.77 9.21
N ARG A 87 -6.96 -4.42 10.32
CA ARG A 87 -7.10 -3.78 11.62
C ARG A 87 -5.78 -3.21 12.12
N GLN A 88 -4.64 -3.87 11.86
CA GLN A 88 -3.32 -3.33 12.17
C GLN A 88 -3.08 -1.98 11.47
N PHE A 89 -3.51 -1.84 10.22
CA PHE A 89 -3.44 -0.56 9.52
C PHE A 89 -4.30 0.52 10.19
N VAL A 90 -5.55 0.19 10.51
CA VAL A 90 -6.47 1.12 11.19
C VAL A 90 -5.93 1.55 12.56
N GLU A 91 -5.41 0.60 13.34
CA GLU A 91 -4.81 0.87 14.65
C GLU A 91 -3.54 1.73 14.51
N TRP A 92 -2.71 1.45 13.50
CA TRP A 92 -1.52 2.26 13.22
C TRP A 92 -1.89 3.70 12.87
N VAL A 93 -2.92 3.92 12.04
CA VAL A 93 -3.39 5.28 11.72
C VAL A 93 -3.94 5.97 12.96
N LYS A 94 -4.71 5.28 13.78
CA LYS A 94 -5.22 5.80 15.05
C LYS A 94 -4.09 6.25 15.97
N ASP A 95 -3.07 5.40 16.16
CA ASP A 95 -1.92 5.69 17.01
C ASP A 95 -1.05 6.81 16.42
N SER A 96 -0.94 6.90 15.09
CA SER A 96 -0.25 8.00 14.41
C SER A 96 -0.92 9.34 14.71
N ILE A 97 -2.24 9.42 14.57
CA ILE A 97 -3.01 10.63 14.86
C ILE A 97 -2.91 11.00 16.36
N ALA A 98 -2.96 9.99 17.23
CA ALA A 98 -2.83 10.23 18.68
C ALA A 98 -1.46 10.82 19.03
N ARG A 99 -0.36 10.25 18.51
CA ARG A 99 1.00 10.76 18.73
C ARG A 99 1.18 12.18 18.22
N ASP A 100 0.62 12.46 17.05
CA ASP A 100 0.63 13.78 16.45
C ASP A 100 -0.08 14.82 17.36
N LYS A 101 -1.28 14.48 17.83
CA LYS A 101 -2.02 15.35 18.78
C LYS A 101 -1.32 15.51 20.12
N ILE A 102 -0.70 14.46 20.64
CA ILE A 102 0.07 14.52 21.90
C ILE A 102 1.28 15.44 21.72
N TYR A 103 2.03 15.30 20.64
CA TYR A 103 3.17 16.16 20.35
C TYR A 103 2.79 17.64 20.29
N ILE A 104 1.68 17.95 19.60
CA ILE A 104 1.23 19.34 19.46
C ILE A 104 0.61 19.87 20.76
N GLY A 105 -0.10 19.03 21.51
CA GLY A 105 -0.94 19.46 22.63
C GLY A 105 -0.31 19.41 24.03
N LEU A 106 0.85 18.77 24.20
CA LEU A 106 1.56 18.76 25.49
C LEU A 106 2.10 20.14 25.81
N GLU A 107 1.96 20.59 27.06
CA GLU A 107 2.51 21.88 27.52
C GLU A 107 4.03 21.80 27.70
N ASP A 108 4.56 20.65 28.14
CA ASP A 108 5.98 20.42 28.36
C ASP A 108 6.70 20.07 27.04
N ASP A 109 7.60 20.95 26.61
CA ASP A 109 8.38 20.77 25.37
C ASP A 109 9.36 19.61 25.45
N ASP A 110 9.93 19.33 26.61
CA ASP A 110 10.86 18.21 26.79
C ASP A 110 10.14 16.87 26.69
N GLU A 111 8.92 16.77 27.17
CA GLU A 111 8.12 15.57 27.04
C GLU A 111 7.54 15.42 25.63
N ALA A 112 7.05 16.50 25.03
CA ALA A 112 6.57 16.52 23.66
C ALA A 112 7.65 16.07 22.67
N SER A 113 8.88 16.54 22.83
CA SER A 113 10.01 16.19 21.96
C SER A 113 10.29 14.69 21.88
N ARG A 114 9.90 13.91 22.88
CA ARG A 114 10.07 12.44 22.90
C ARG A 114 9.15 11.70 21.94
N TYR A 115 8.13 12.37 21.40
CA TYR A 115 7.18 11.78 20.42
C TYR A 115 7.64 11.95 18.97
N ILE A 116 8.74 12.66 18.74
CA ILE A 116 9.33 12.88 17.42
C ILE A 116 10.78 12.37 17.40
N ASN A 117 11.21 11.86 16.26
CA ASN A 117 12.59 11.49 16.00
C ASN A 117 13.29 12.66 15.30
N TYR A 118 14.12 13.37 16.04
CA TYR A 118 15.06 14.35 15.49
C TYR A 118 16.26 13.60 14.93
N THR A 119 16.34 13.43 13.61
CA THR A 119 17.49 12.81 12.96
C THR A 119 18.32 13.88 12.28
N ASP A 120 19.61 13.87 12.52
CA ASP A 120 20.57 14.83 11.93
C ASP A 120 20.57 14.78 10.38
N MET A 121 20.10 13.69 9.80
CA MET A 121 20.02 13.47 8.35
C MET A 121 19.15 14.50 7.61
N TYR A 122 18.19 15.10 8.27
CA TYR A 122 17.33 16.13 7.68
C TYR A 122 17.98 17.51 7.61
N PHE A 123 18.94 17.79 8.45
CA PHE A 123 19.64 19.06 8.46
C PHE A 123 20.72 19.15 7.37
N ASP A 124 21.41 18.03 7.07
CA ASP A 124 22.51 18.03 6.10
C ASP A 124 22.02 17.84 4.65
N GLU A 125 21.01 16.97 4.40
CA GLU A 125 20.58 16.65 3.04
C GLU A 125 19.32 17.41 2.59
N GLY A 126 18.49 17.88 3.52
CA GLY A 126 17.23 18.58 3.24
C GLY A 126 17.35 20.06 2.97
N GLY A 127 18.53 20.65 3.11
CA GLY A 127 18.75 22.09 2.91
C GLY A 127 18.15 22.97 4.00
N LEU A 128 17.76 22.40 5.13
CA LEU A 128 17.41 23.14 6.34
C LEU A 128 18.69 23.43 7.12
N SER A 129 18.93 24.70 7.42
CA SER A 129 20.01 25.11 8.32
C SER A 129 19.56 24.96 9.77
N TYR A 130 20.48 24.57 10.66
CA TYR A 130 20.23 24.63 12.11
C TYR A 130 19.80 26.03 12.60
N GLU A 131 20.13 27.07 11.85
CA GLU A 131 19.75 28.44 12.13
C GLU A 131 18.26 28.73 11.85
N ASP A 132 17.65 27.93 10.97
CA ASP A 132 16.23 28.05 10.59
C ASP A 132 15.31 27.14 11.43
N PHE A 133 15.90 26.31 12.32
CA PHE A 133 15.16 25.38 13.15
C PHE A 133 14.67 26.06 14.44
N ASP A 134 13.37 26.21 14.57
CA ASP A 134 12.72 26.65 15.81
C ASP A 134 12.11 25.45 16.54
N PRO A 135 12.68 25.03 17.69
CA PRO A 135 12.11 23.95 18.48
C PRO A 135 10.69 24.21 18.97
N SER A 136 10.28 25.47 19.06
CA SER A 136 8.94 25.87 19.51
C SER A 136 7.88 25.78 18.43
N ASP A 137 8.26 25.79 17.15
CA ASP A 137 7.32 25.59 16.03
C ASP A 137 7.00 24.10 15.83
N ARG A 138 6.13 23.58 16.67
CA ARG A 138 5.76 22.17 16.67
C ARG A 138 5.04 21.74 15.39
N GLU A 139 4.28 22.63 14.76
CA GLU A 139 3.58 22.31 13.52
C GLU A 139 4.57 22.14 12.36
N LEU A 140 5.55 23.02 12.25
CA LEU A 140 6.60 22.89 11.25
C LEU A 140 7.46 21.65 11.51
N ASN A 141 7.88 21.43 12.74
CA ASN A 141 8.69 20.29 13.14
C ASN A 141 8.00 18.97 12.84
N ARG A 142 6.67 18.90 13.04
CA ARG A 142 5.90 17.70 12.70
C ARG A 142 5.88 17.40 11.21
N THR A 143 5.99 18.39 10.34
CA THR A 143 6.06 18.17 8.88
C THR A 143 7.43 17.69 8.42
N ILE A 144 8.47 17.97 9.19
CA ILE A 144 9.87 17.65 8.86
C ILE A 144 10.28 16.30 9.43
N PHE A 145 9.93 16.03 10.69
CA PHE A 145 10.41 14.88 11.44
C PHE A 145 9.37 13.74 11.50
N SER A 146 9.86 12.53 11.59
CA SER A 146 9.02 11.35 11.77
C SER A 146 8.58 11.17 13.21
N LEU A 147 7.43 10.51 13.41
CA LEU A 147 6.94 10.15 14.74
C LEU A 147 7.82 9.07 15.37
N ASN A 148 8.05 9.19 16.67
CA ASN A 148 8.74 8.18 17.46
C ASN A 148 7.74 7.08 17.89
N TRP A 149 7.90 5.90 17.33
CA TRP A 149 7.06 4.73 17.62
C TRP A 149 7.51 3.96 18.86
N ASP A 150 8.72 4.16 19.34
CA ASP A 150 9.26 3.46 20.52
C ASP A 150 8.66 4.00 21.81
N ARG A 151 8.25 5.27 21.81
CA ARG A 151 7.56 5.88 22.96
C ARG A 151 6.15 5.30 23.07
N ARG A 152 5.88 4.59 24.17
CA ARG A 152 4.53 4.10 24.52
C ARG A 152 3.77 5.18 25.29
N PHE A 153 2.47 5.23 25.11
CA PHE A 153 1.55 6.09 25.84
C PHE A 153 0.27 5.33 26.18
N ASP A 154 -0.47 5.79 27.20
CA ASP A 154 -1.76 5.24 27.56
C ASP A 154 -2.85 6.24 27.18
N TYR A 155 -3.85 5.77 26.44
CA TYR A 155 -5.04 6.54 26.09
C TYR A 155 -5.88 6.99 27.30
N ASN A 156 -5.67 6.39 28.47
CA ASN A 156 -6.38 6.72 29.71
C ASN A 156 -5.58 7.59 30.66
N ASP A 157 -4.38 8.01 30.28
CA ASP A 157 -3.57 8.92 31.08
C ASP A 157 -4.32 10.23 31.29
N PRO A 158 -4.52 10.68 32.54
CA PRO A 158 -5.26 11.91 32.87
C PRO A 158 -4.71 13.15 32.16
N GLU A 159 -3.42 13.23 31.89
CA GLU A 159 -2.78 14.34 31.18
C GLU A 159 -3.07 14.32 29.68
N LEU A 160 -3.17 13.11 29.09
CA LEU A 160 -3.41 12.93 27.66
C LEU A 160 -4.90 12.95 27.31
N VAL A 161 -5.77 12.62 28.24
CA VAL A 161 -7.23 12.56 28.03
C VAL A 161 -7.80 13.87 27.45
N PRO A 162 -7.47 15.07 27.94
CA PRO A 162 -7.98 16.31 27.36
C PRO A 162 -7.45 16.55 25.92
N ILE A 163 -6.20 16.22 25.67
CA ILE A 163 -5.56 16.38 24.34
C ILE A 163 -6.20 15.44 23.32
N LEU A 164 -6.47 14.20 23.73
CA LEU A 164 -7.06 13.17 22.87
C LEU A 164 -8.61 13.22 22.82
N ALA A 165 -9.23 14.15 23.56
CA ALA A 165 -10.70 14.22 23.67
C ALA A 165 -11.38 14.37 22.30
N ASP A 166 -10.75 15.09 21.38
CA ASP A 166 -11.25 15.30 20.03
C ASP A 166 -11.31 13.99 19.19
N MET A 167 -10.47 13.00 19.49
CA MET A 167 -10.49 11.71 18.76
C MET A 167 -11.71 10.85 19.07
N TYR A 168 -12.51 11.22 20.05
CA TYR A 168 -13.67 10.45 20.53
C TYR A 168 -14.98 11.12 20.14
N TYR A 169 -16.02 10.30 20.03
CA TYR A 169 -17.37 10.84 19.83
C TYR A 169 -17.74 11.82 20.95
N PRO A 170 -18.42 12.94 20.62
CA PRO A 170 -18.93 13.86 21.63
C PRO A 170 -19.99 13.16 22.48
N GLN A 171 -20.13 13.60 23.73
CA GLN A 171 -21.02 12.96 24.72
C GLN A 171 -22.43 12.61 24.20
N PRO A 172 -23.12 13.48 23.43
CA PRO A 172 -24.46 13.16 22.93
C PRO A 172 -24.52 11.97 21.97
N GLN A 173 -23.42 11.66 21.29
CA GLN A 173 -23.33 10.60 20.28
C GLN A 173 -22.80 9.27 20.84
N ARG A 174 -22.40 9.25 22.12
CA ARG A 174 -21.84 8.06 22.75
C ARG A 174 -22.90 7.05 23.13
N PHE A 175 -22.69 5.79 22.74
CA PHE A 175 -23.52 4.69 23.17
C PHE A 175 -23.20 4.31 24.63
N TYR A 176 -24.18 4.26 25.49
CA TYR A 176 -24.01 3.99 26.93
C TYR A 176 -22.92 4.80 27.64
N LYS A 177 -22.70 6.05 27.23
CA LYS A 177 -21.65 6.93 27.77
C LYS A 177 -20.22 6.35 27.66
N ARG A 178 -20.02 5.28 26.87
CA ARG A 178 -18.69 4.71 26.61
C ARG A 178 -17.87 5.67 25.76
N ARG A 179 -16.59 5.71 26.06
CA ARG A 179 -15.62 6.50 25.30
C ARG A 179 -15.21 5.68 24.07
N GLU A 180 -15.71 6.04 22.91
CA GLU A 180 -15.47 5.34 21.63
C GLU A 180 -14.80 6.30 20.67
N PHE A 181 -13.82 5.80 19.92
CA PHE A 181 -13.14 6.60 18.90
C PHE A 181 -14.09 6.97 17.77
N ASP A 182 -13.99 8.22 17.32
CA ASP A 182 -14.73 8.68 16.14
C ASP A 182 -14.03 8.17 14.87
N VAL A 183 -14.55 7.10 14.33
CA VAL A 183 -14.02 6.44 13.13
C VAL A 183 -13.95 7.36 11.91
N ARG A 184 -14.75 8.43 11.87
CA ARG A 184 -14.77 9.42 10.77
C ARG A 184 -13.50 10.26 10.74
N LYS A 185 -12.78 10.35 11.87
CA LYS A 185 -11.54 11.13 12.02
C LYS A 185 -10.29 10.31 11.73
N LEU A 186 -10.41 9.03 11.44
CA LEU A 186 -9.28 8.18 11.09
C LEU A 186 -8.88 8.40 9.64
N MET A 187 -8.22 9.54 9.41
CA MET A 187 -7.79 9.98 8.09
C MET A 187 -6.32 9.61 7.87
N PHE A 188 -6.01 9.04 6.72
CA PHE A 188 -4.66 8.71 6.30
C PHE A 188 -4.31 9.44 5.01
N ARG A 189 -3.21 10.18 5.03
CA ARG A 189 -2.66 10.87 3.87
C ARG A 189 -1.54 10.05 3.27
N TYR A 190 -1.59 9.81 1.97
CA TYR A 190 -0.55 9.09 1.26
C TYR A 190 -0.32 9.65 -0.13
N TYR A 191 0.87 9.35 -0.67
CA TYR A 191 1.28 9.76 -2.00
C TYR A 191 1.51 8.52 -2.85
N TRP A 192 1.14 8.60 -4.10
CA TRP A 192 1.46 7.57 -5.06
C TRP A 192 1.77 8.17 -6.43
N ILE A 193 2.48 7.43 -7.28
CA ILE A 193 2.87 7.89 -8.61
C ILE A 193 2.01 7.17 -9.64
N ASP A 194 1.31 7.95 -10.47
CA ASP A 194 0.61 7.40 -11.63
C ASP A 194 1.61 7.08 -12.73
N LEU A 195 2.10 5.83 -12.70
CA LEU A 195 3.08 5.34 -13.67
C LEU A 195 2.49 5.23 -15.08
N VAL A 196 1.17 5.06 -15.22
CA VAL A 196 0.50 4.96 -16.52
C VAL A 196 0.52 6.33 -17.21
N GLU A 197 0.15 7.37 -16.50
CA GLU A 197 0.23 8.74 -17.03
C GLU A 197 1.68 9.19 -17.22
N ALA A 198 2.58 8.82 -16.31
CA ALA A 198 4.00 9.12 -16.42
C ALA A 198 4.67 8.44 -17.63
N ALA A 199 4.19 7.24 -18.00
CA ALA A 199 4.71 6.49 -19.14
C ALA A 199 4.13 6.95 -20.49
N LYS A 200 3.00 7.63 -20.51
CA LYS A 200 2.46 8.19 -21.73
C LYS A 200 3.42 9.25 -22.29
N ARG A 201 3.92 9.03 -23.49
CA ARG A 201 4.75 9.97 -24.22
C ARG A 201 3.90 11.15 -24.73
N GLY A 202 3.29 11.88 -23.84
CA GLY A 202 2.69 13.17 -24.15
C GLY A 202 3.83 14.15 -24.44
N ARG A 203 3.96 14.61 -25.66
CA ARG A 203 4.77 15.79 -26.02
C ARG A 203 4.12 17.03 -25.43
N ILE A 204 4.05 17.11 -24.13
CA ILE A 204 3.74 18.38 -23.51
C ILE A 204 5.11 19.03 -23.31
N ASN A 205 5.53 19.80 -24.31
CA ASN A 205 6.60 20.77 -24.16
C ASN A 205 6.10 21.83 -23.18
N ILE A 206 6.19 21.51 -21.91
CA ILE A 206 5.88 22.47 -20.85
C ILE A 206 7.09 23.38 -20.77
N THR A 207 6.88 24.63 -21.15
CA THR A 207 7.85 25.68 -20.83
C THR A 207 8.03 25.74 -19.30
N PRO A 208 9.18 26.15 -18.79
CA PRO A 208 9.44 26.25 -17.35
C PRO A 208 8.43 27.08 -16.55
N ASN A 209 7.58 27.83 -17.23
CA ASN A 209 6.59 28.74 -16.65
C ASN A 209 5.17 28.13 -16.54
N GLY A 210 4.99 26.84 -16.83
CA GLY A 210 3.68 26.19 -16.74
C GLY A 210 2.72 26.56 -17.88
N TYR A 211 3.23 27.00 -19.01
CA TYR A 211 2.49 27.27 -20.23
C TYR A 211 2.85 26.24 -21.31
N ASP A 212 1.89 25.89 -22.18
CA ASP A 212 2.18 25.11 -23.37
C ASP A 212 2.95 25.95 -24.41
N ASN A 213 3.41 25.33 -25.49
CA ASN A 213 4.11 26.03 -26.56
C ASN A 213 3.22 27.03 -27.31
N GLN A 214 1.93 27.08 -27.02
CA GLN A 214 0.95 27.98 -27.59
C GLN A 214 0.59 29.12 -26.63
N GLY A 215 1.22 29.16 -25.45
CA GLY A 215 1.01 30.20 -24.44
C GLY A 215 -0.23 29.99 -23.55
N ASN A 216 -0.87 28.82 -23.65
CA ASN A 216 -1.99 28.48 -22.77
C ASN A 216 -1.45 28.03 -21.43
N LYS A 217 -1.99 28.57 -20.35
CA LYS A 217 -1.67 28.10 -19.01
C LYS A 217 -2.18 26.66 -18.87
N LEU A 218 -1.30 25.74 -18.60
CA LEU A 218 -1.65 24.37 -18.25
C LEU A 218 -2.28 24.37 -16.85
N VAL A 219 -3.48 24.89 -16.77
CA VAL A 219 -4.37 24.66 -15.64
C VAL A 219 -4.87 23.23 -15.82
N ASP A 220 -4.55 22.37 -14.88
CA ASP A 220 -5.16 21.05 -14.78
C ASP A 220 -6.68 21.21 -14.46
N GLU A 221 -7.46 21.70 -15.41
CA GLU A 221 -8.93 21.73 -15.32
C GLU A 221 -9.53 20.31 -15.15
N HIS A 222 -8.75 19.27 -15.38
CA HIS A 222 -9.14 17.88 -15.13
C HIS A 222 -8.67 17.32 -13.79
N ARG A 223 -8.06 18.14 -12.93
CA ARG A 223 -7.63 17.73 -11.60
C ARG A 223 -8.44 18.30 -10.45
N GLU A 224 -9.40 19.12 -10.71
CA GLU A 224 -10.63 19.09 -9.95
C GLU A 224 -11.39 17.82 -10.35
N LEU A 225 -10.81 16.67 -10.13
CA LEU A 225 -11.60 15.51 -9.79
C LEU A 225 -12.36 15.99 -8.56
N GLU A 226 -13.59 16.43 -8.82
CA GLU A 226 -14.63 16.37 -7.82
C GLU A 226 -14.57 14.93 -7.30
N THR A 227 -13.77 14.72 -6.24
CA THR A 227 -14.01 13.56 -5.39
C THR A 227 -15.49 13.66 -5.12
N PRO A 228 -16.31 12.70 -5.56
CA PRO A 228 -17.74 12.76 -5.30
C PRO A 228 -17.82 13.02 -3.80
N PRO A 229 -18.57 14.02 -3.34
CA PRO A 229 -18.61 14.36 -1.92
C PRO A 229 -18.91 13.08 -1.20
N HIS A 230 -17.91 12.55 -0.52
CA HIS A 230 -18.09 11.39 0.34
C HIS A 230 -19.19 11.85 1.30
N PRO A 231 -20.29 11.11 1.49
CA PRO A 231 -21.40 11.54 2.34
C PRO A 231 -20.97 11.80 3.80
N PHE A 232 -19.70 11.72 4.11
CA PHE A 232 -19.07 11.95 5.41
C PHE A 232 -17.98 13.04 5.39
N THR A 233 -17.82 13.78 4.31
CA THR A 233 -16.99 14.99 4.32
C THR A 233 -17.81 16.20 4.76
N GLU A 234 -18.30 16.16 5.99
CA GLU A 234 -18.24 17.39 6.76
C GLU A 234 -16.75 17.56 7.08
N GLU A 235 -16.14 18.59 6.51
CA GLU A 235 -14.79 19.01 6.88
C GLU A 235 -14.71 18.99 8.41
N PRO A 236 -13.75 18.26 9.01
CA PRO A 236 -13.55 18.35 10.44
C PRO A 236 -13.17 19.80 10.72
N GLN A 237 -14.13 20.58 11.18
CA GLN A 237 -13.88 21.92 11.67
C GLN A 237 -12.88 21.79 12.81
N GLY A 238 -11.63 22.12 12.55
CA GLY A 238 -10.58 22.12 13.56
C GLY A 238 -9.24 21.50 13.18
N LEU A 239 -9.15 20.76 12.07
CA LEU A 239 -7.87 20.39 11.49
C LEU A 239 -7.69 21.17 10.18
N ASP A 240 -7.50 22.48 10.30
CA ASP A 240 -6.82 23.26 9.26
C ASP A 240 -5.34 22.87 9.23
N LEU A 241 -5.09 21.60 9.00
CA LEU A 241 -3.85 21.14 8.41
C LEU A 241 -3.90 21.54 6.94
N ASP A 242 -3.79 22.85 6.71
CA ASP A 242 -3.54 23.42 5.38
C ASP A 242 -2.09 23.12 4.97
N LEU A 243 -1.73 21.84 5.11
CA LEU A 243 -0.48 21.27 4.62
C LEU A 243 -0.40 21.33 3.11
N SER A 244 -1.54 21.43 2.42
CA SER A 244 -1.58 21.60 0.97
C SER A 244 -1.05 22.98 0.54
N ASN A 245 -1.24 24.01 1.33
CA ASN A 245 -0.82 25.37 1.02
C ASN A 245 0.61 25.69 1.47
N GLY A 246 1.13 25.08 2.53
CA GLY A 246 2.46 25.39 3.05
C GLY A 246 3.59 24.78 2.22
N ILE A 247 3.52 23.49 1.94
CA ILE A 247 4.58 22.77 1.24
C ILE A 247 4.51 23.02 -0.27
N ASN A 248 3.32 23.08 -0.85
CA ASN A 248 3.18 23.23 -2.30
C ASN A 248 3.47 24.65 -2.80
N LYS A 249 3.21 25.70 -2.04
CA LYS A 249 3.42 27.07 -2.56
C LYS A 249 4.79 27.65 -2.27
N LYS A 250 5.44 27.34 -1.17
CA LYS A 250 6.78 27.85 -0.86
C LYS A 250 7.93 26.96 -1.34
N GLY A 251 7.79 25.64 -1.28
CA GLY A 251 8.80 24.71 -1.79
C GLY A 251 8.89 24.65 -3.32
N GLN A 252 7.79 24.94 -4.03
CA GLN A 252 7.75 24.89 -5.49
C GLN A 252 8.44 26.05 -6.18
N SER A 253 8.66 27.18 -5.52
CA SER A 253 9.14 28.36 -6.23
C SER A 253 10.65 28.37 -6.53
N ASN A 254 11.49 27.69 -5.78
CA ASN A 254 12.93 27.87 -5.90
C ASN A 254 13.78 26.62 -6.16
N ALA A 255 13.38 25.43 -5.74
CA ALA A 255 14.23 24.23 -5.85
C ALA A 255 13.95 23.36 -7.09
N ILE A 256 12.84 23.55 -7.84
CA ILE A 256 12.32 22.53 -8.75
C ILE A 256 12.17 23.03 -10.20
N ARG A 257 13.01 23.96 -10.63
CA ARG A 257 12.99 24.40 -12.05
C ARG A 257 13.26 23.28 -13.08
N GLY A 258 13.81 22.15 -12.65
CA GLY A 258 14.06 20.97 -13.51
C GLY A 258 13.06 19.81 -13.34
N HIS A 259 12.24 19.77 -12.30
CA HIS A 259 11.40 18.62 -11.95
C HIS A 259 9.89 18.89 -11.96
N ALA A 260 9.46 20.10 -12.23
CA ALA A 260 8.04 20.49 -12.22
C ALA A 260 7.14 19.56 -13.06
N ASN A 261 7.68 18.96 -14.13
CA ASN A 261 6.95 18.05 -15.01
C ASN A 261 6.69 16.67 -14.42
N ARG A 262 7.42 16.25 -13.39
CA ARG A 262 7.26 14.93 -12.79
C ARG A 262 6.31 14.96 -11.58
N GLN A 263 6.23 16.05 -10.88
CA GLN A 263 5.36 16.18 -9.70
C GLN A 263 3.87 16.05 -10.04
N ARG A 264 3.44 16.40 -11.23
CA ARG A 264 2.04 16.23 -11.66
C ARG A 264 1.56 14.78 -11.65
N PHE A 265 2.49 13.81 -11.68
CA PHE A 265 2.17 12.39 -11.62
C PHE A 265 2.13 11.86 -10.18
N ILE A 266 2.53 12.69 -9.22
CA ILE A 266 2.40 12.39 -7.80
C ILE A 266 1.01 12.82 -7.37
N ILE A 267 0.20 11.85 -7.01
CA ILE A 267 -1.15 12.05 -6.52
C ILE A 267 -1.10 12.01 -5.00
N ASP A 268 -1.62 13.05 -4.37
CA ASP A 268 -1.79 13.17 -2.92
C ASP A 268 -3.26 12.88 -2.60
N GLU A 269 -3.50 11.89 -1.76
CA GLU A 269 -4.85 11.48 -1.37
C GLU A 269 -4.97 11.42 0.15
N ILE A 270 -6.07 11.95 0.67
CA ILE A 270 -6.45 11.85 2.08
C ILE A 270 -7.74 11.04 2.15
N ILE A 271 -7.71 9.94 2.85
CA ILE A 271 -8.84 9.00 2.91
C ILE A 271 -9.15 8.60 4.33
N ASN A 272 -10.41 8.28 4.57
CA ASN A 272 -10.78 7.57 5.80
C ASN A 272 -10.43 6.10 5.65
N VAL A 273 -9.70 5.54 6.63
CA VAL A 273 -9.21 4.15 6.58
C VAL A 273 -10.20 3.13 7.11
N TYR A 274 -11.25 3.59 7.78
CA TYR A 274 -12.20 2.68 8.42
C TYR A 274 -13.08 1.99 7.38
N PRO A 275 -13.20 0.65 7.40
CA PRO A 275 -14.02 -0.07 6.43
C PRO A 275 -15.52 0.22 6.66
N ASP A 276 -16.31 0.10 5.61
CA ASP A 276 -17.77 0.17 5.71
C ASP A 276 -18.32 -1.08 6.39
N THR A 277 -18.53 -1.00 7.69
CA THR A 277 -19.09 -2.11 8.49
C THR A 277 -20.58 -2.34 8.25
N LEU A 278 -21.26 -1.41 7.55
CA LEU A 278 -22.68 -1.52 7.22
C LEU A 278 -22.94 -2.27 5.90
N CYS A 279 -21.89 -2.68 5.18
CA CYS A 279 -22.03 -3.42 3.92
C CYS A 279 -22.89 -4.69 4.09
N TRP A 280 -22.73 -5.41 5.20
CA TRP A 280 -23.53 -6.60 5.53
C TRP A 280 -25.01 -6.29 5.72
N VAL A 281 -25.33 -5.17 6.36
CA VAL A 281 -26.74 -4.76 6.61
C VAL A 281 -27.44 -4.42 5.28
N ARG A 282 -26.73 -3.83 4.33
CA ARG A 282 -27.31 -3.51 3.03
C ARG A 282 -27.67 -4.75 2.22
N ASP A 283 -26.78 -5.74 2.22
CA ASP A 283 -26.96 -6.95 1.42
C ASP A 283 -27.87 -7.98 2.12
N PHE A 284 -27.87 -8.00 3.45
CA PHE A 284 -28.58 -8.97 4.29
C PHE A 284 -29.48 -8.28 5.32
N THR A 285 -30.44 -7.49 4.85
CA THR A 285 -31.33 -6.67 5.69
C THR A 285 -32.12 -7.45 6.74
N TYR A 286 -32.36 -8.74 6.53
CA TYR A 286 -33.05 -9.60 7.47
C TYR A 286 -32.14 -10.23 8.54
N SER A 287 -30.83 -10.13 8.37
CA SER A 287 -29.82 -10.74 9.24
C SER A 287 -29.05 -9.73 10.08
N PHE A 288 -29.60 -8.54 10.31
CA PHE A 288 -28.90 -7.47 11.02
C PHE A 288 -28.58 -7.79 12.49
N HIS A 289 -29.17 -8.81 13.08
CA HIS A 289 -28.83 -9.30 14.42
C HIS A 289 -27.73 -10.37 14.43
N ASP A 290 -27.35 -10.89 13.27
CA ASP A 290 -26.31 -11.91 13.19
C ASP A 290 -24.97 -11.33 13.66
N PRO A 291 -24.17 -12.10 14.44
CA PRO A 291 -22.86 -11.63 14.90
C PRO A 291 -21.94 -11.21 13.75
N MET A 292 -22.02 -11.90 12.61
CA MET A 292 -21.28 -11.59 11.41
C MET A 292 -21.65 -10.21 10.84
N THR A 293 -22.91 -9.82 10.91
CA THR A 293 -23.37 -8.53 10.42
C THR A 293 -22.92 -7.36 11.31
N ASN A 294 -22.91 -7.58 12.65
CA ASN A 294 -22.64 -6.51 13.60
C ASN A 294 -21.17 -6.39 14.02
N MET A 295 -20.42 -7.51 14.04
CA MET A 295 -19.10 -7.59 14.67
C MET A 295 -18.01 -8.14 13.74
N TYR A 296 -18.29 -8.27 12.47
CA TYR A 296 -17.38 -8.94 11.54
C TYR A 296 -15.95 -8.37 11.54
N PHE A 297 -15.83 -7.06 11.58
CA PHE A 297 -14.52 -6.41 11.57
C PHE A 297 -13.79 -6.45 12.92
N TRP A 298 -14.52 -6.43 14.04
CA TRP A 298 -13.93 -6.25 15.37
C TRP A 298 -13.81 -7.51 16.21
N HIS A 299 -14.63 -8.52 15.95
CA HIS A 299 -14.64 -9.67 16.81
C HIS A 299 -13.49 -10.64 16.48
N PRO A 300 -12.71 -11.10 17.48
CA PRO A 300 -11.55 -11.99 17.26
C PRO A 300 -11.89 -13.30 16.53
N ALA A 301 -13.12 -13.78 16.60
CA ALA A 301 -13.55 -14.97 15.87
C ALA A 301 -13.43 -14.82 14.33
N TYR A 302 -13.46 -13.57 13.84
CA TYR A 302 -13.34 -13.24 12.43
C TYR A 302 -11.96 -12.69 12.03
N ASP A 303 -10.95 -12.79 12.90
CA ASP A 303 -9.60 -12.29 12.62
C ASP A 303 -9.01 -12.85 11.34
N ASN A 304 -9.20 -14.13 11.08
CA ASN A 304 -8.71 -14.84 9.90
C ASN A 304 -9.72 -14.90 8.75
N TYR A 305 -10.74 -14.08 8.75
CA TYR A 305 -11.66 -13.94 7.63
C TYR A 305 -11.23 -12.76 6.75
N PRO A 306 -11.52 -12.79 5.45
CA PRO A 306 -11.13 -11.71 4.54
C PRO A 306 -11.82 -10.40 4.93
N ILE A 307 -11.12 -9.30 4.77
CA ILE A 307 -11.70 -7.97 5.00
C ILE A 307 -12.80 -7.67 3.97
N VAL A 308 -13.91 -7.11 4.44
CA VAL A 308 -15.07 -6.71 3.61
C VAL A 308 -15.40 -5.24 3.88
N GLY A 309 -16.03 -4.59 2.93
CA GLY A 309 -16.41 -3.18 3.06
C GLY A 309 -15.27 -2.19 2.83
N VAL A 310 -14.23 -2.61 2.12
CA VAL A 310 -13.07 -1.79 1.75
C VAL A 310 -13.22 -1.30 0.32
N THR A 311 -13.05 0.00 0.11
CA THR A 311 -13.03 0.60 -1.23
C THR A 311 -11.67 0.36 -1.91
N TRP A 312 -11.63 0.51 -3.24
CA TRP A 312 -10.38 0.40 -4.01
C TRP A 312 -9.31 1.40 -3.52
N VAL A 313 -9.71 2.63 -3.19
CA VAL A 313 -8.79 3.65 -2.67
C VAL A 313 -8.22 3.25 -1.31
N GLN A 314 -9.04 2.69 -0.42
CA GLN A 314 -8.59 2.18 0.87
C GLN A 314 -7.63 0.98 0.72
N ALA A 315 -7.91 0.05 -0.20
CA ALA A 315 -7.01 -1.07 -0.48
C ALA A 315 -5.65 -0.60 -1.02
N LYS A 316 -5.65 0.45 -1.85
CA LYS A 316 -4.44 1.10 -2.35
C LYS A 316 -3.65 1.78 -1.21
N ALA A 317 -4.33 2.52 -0.34
CA ALA A 317 -3.71 3.14 0.83
C ALA A 317 -3.08 2.11 1.77
N PHE A 318 -3.75 0.98 2.01
CA PHE A 318 -3.20 -0.15 2.74
C PHE A 318 -1.89 -0.66 2.11
N SER A 319 -1.85 -0.80 0.79
CA SER A 319 -0.65 -1.24 0.07
C SER A 319 0.51 -0.25 0.23
N VAL A 320 0.25 1.06 0.16
CA VAL A 320 1.25 2.10 0.39
C VAL A 320 1.75 2.09 1.83
N TRP A 321 0.85 1.99 2.81
CA TRP A 321 1.22 1.87 4.22
C TRP A 321 2.12 0.65 4.47
N ARG A 322 1.76 -0.51 3.93
CA ARG A 322 2.55 -1.76 4.04
C ARG A 322 3.95 -1.60 3.42
N THR A 323 4.04 -0.90 2.28
CA THR A 323 5.33 -0.57 1.64
C THR A 323 6.20 0.29 2.56
N GLN A 324 5.64 1.34 3.13
CA GLN A 324 6.36 2.22 4.06
C GLN A 324 6.84 1.47 5.29
N LEU A 325 5.97 0.65 5.88
CA LEU A 325 6.31 -0.16 7.06
C LEU A 325 7.49 -1.10 6.79
N LEU A 326 7.44 -1.84 5.68
CA LEU A 326 8.50 -2.77 5.31
C LEU A 326 9.80 -2.04 4.98
N ASN A 327 9.75 -0.97 4.18
CA ASN A 327 10.93 -0.22 3.79
C ASN A 327 11.60 0.47 5.00
N ASN A 328 10.83 1.02 5.93
CA ASN A 328 11.38 1.58 7.16
C ASN A 328 12.11 0.52 8.00
N TRP A 329 11.54 -0.68 8.08
CA TRP A 329 12.19 -1.80 8.77
C TRP A 329 13.47 -2.24 8.06
N LEU A 330 13.46 -2.39 6.72
CA LEU A 330 14.65 -2.77 5.94
C LEU A 330 15.77 -1.73 6.09
N VAL A 331 15.45 -0.44 6.04
CA VAL A 331 16.41 0.64 6.25
C VAL A 331 17.04 0.55 7.65
N SER A 332 16.24 0.27 8.67
CA SER A 332 16.77 0.11 10.04
C SER A 332 17.75 -1.06 10.17
N MET A 333 17.61 -2.09 9.29
CA MET A 333 18.49 -3.23 9.21
C MET A 333 19.68 -3.03 8.26
N GLY A 334 19.72 -1.88 7.54
CA GLY A 334 20.75 -1.61 6.53
C GLY A 334 20.54 -2.34 5.20
N ASP A 335 19.34 -2.85 4.95
CA ASP A 335 18.97 -3.53 3.72
C ASP A 335 18.43 -2.55 2.66
N LEU A 336 18.30 -3.05 1.42
CA LEU A 336 17.81 -2.29 0.29
C LEU A 336 16.27 -2.21 0.31
N PHE A 337 15.75 -1.10 -0.23
CA PHE A 337 14.32 -0.92 -0.45
C PHE A 337 13.74 -2.00 -1.35
N VAL A 338 12.52 -2.41 -1.06
CA VAL A 338 11.71 -3.24 -1.96
C VAL A 338 10.80 -2.37 -2.83
N ASN A 339 10.33 -2.95 -3.93
CA ASN A 339 9.32 -2.32 -4.77
C ASN A 339 8.00 -2.16 -4.01
N ASP A 340 7.23 -1.13 -4.42
CA ASP A 340 5.96 -0.82 -3.79
C ASP A 340 4.96 -1.97 -3.91
N PHE A 341 4.30 -2.29 -2.79
CA PHE A 341 3.11 -3.12 -2.82
C PHE A 341 1.98 -2.37 -3.54
N ARG A 342 1.25 -3.08 -4.35
CA ARG A 342 0.12 -2.54 -5.11
C ARG A 342 -0.93 -3.61 -5.35
N LEU A 343 -2.11 -3.20 -5.74
CA LEU A 343 -3.10 -4.14 -6.24
C LEU A 343 -2.60 -4.79 -7.54
N PRO A 344 -2.84 -6.08 -7.74
CA PRO A 344 -2.47 -6.76 -8.97
C PRO A 344 -3.26 -6.22 -10.15
N THR A 345 -2.67 -6.26 -11.33
CA THR A 345 -3.40 -6.08 -12.57
C THR A 345 -4.25 -7.34 -12.86
N GLU A 346 -5.26 -7.20 -13.71
CA GLU A 346 -6.08 -8.33 -14.13
C GLU A 346 -5.23 -9.50 -14.68
N ALA A 347 -4.23 -9.17 -15.52
CA ALA A 347 -3.34 -10.17 -16.09
C ALA A 347 -2.47 -10.88 -15.04
N GLU A 348 -1.98 -10.17 -14.02
CA GLU A 348 -1.23 -10.75 -12.92
C GLU A 348 -2.13 -11.64 -12.05
N TRP A 349 -3.32 -11.16 -11.74
CA TRP A 349 -4.27 -11.89 -10.91
C TRP A 349 -4.72 -13.18 -11.60
N GLU A 350 -5.11 -13.11 -12.87
CA GLU A 350 -5.55 -14.30 -13.64
C GLU A 350 -4.42 -15.32 -13.80
N ARG A 351 -3.18 -14.86 -14.08
CA ARG A 351 -2.03 -15.74 -14.10
C ARG A 351 -1.83 -16.44 -12.76
N ALA A 352 -1.92 -15.68 -11.68
CA ALA A 352 -1.75 -16.18 -10.32
C ALA A 352 -2.84 -17.21 -9.97
N SER A 353 -4.09 -16.92 -10.31
CA SER A 353 -5.21 -17.82 -10.03
C SER A 353 -5.12 -19.14 -10.79
N ARG A 354 -4.71 -19.10 -12.06
CA ARG A 354 -4.57 -20.31 -12.88
C ARG A 354 -3.46 -21.24 -12.42
N GLY A 355 -2.50 -20.74 -11.64
CA GLY A 355 -1.32 -21.52 -11.27
C GLY A 355 -0.52 -21.93 -12.53
N ASP A 356 -0.11 -23.16 -12.60
CA ASP A 356 0.61 -23.72 -13.78
C ASP A 356 -0.36 -24.28 -14.85
N LEU A 357 -1.66 -24.19 -14.62
CA LEU A 357 -2.66 -24.74 -15.50
C LEU A 357 -2.98 -23.76 -16.63
N GLN A 358 -2.88 -24.24 -17.87
CA GLN A 358 -3.33 -23.47 -19.02
C GLN A 358 -4.75 -23.88 -19.41
N LEU A 359 -5.57 -22.89 -19.74
CA LEU A 359 -6.93 -23.12 -20.21
C LEU A 359 -7.81 -23.95 -19.25
N SER A 360 -7.47 -23.96 -17.96
CA SER A 360 -8.28 -24.59 -16.93
C SER A 360 -9.44 -23.70 -16.53
N GLN A 361 -10.61 -24.30 -16.31
CA GLN A 361 -11.80 -23.60 -15.83
C GLN A 361 -11.65 -23.15 -14.38
N TYR A 362 -11.02 -23.99 -13.57
CA TYR A 362 -10.82 -23.74 -12.12
C TYR A 362 -9.34 -23.79 -11.73
N PRO A 363 -8.96 -23.12 -10.64
CA PRO A 363 -7.57 -23.09 -10.15
C PRO A 363 -7.00 -24.47 -9.76
N TRP A 364 -7.86 -25.41 -9.43
CA TRP A 364 -7.48 -26.80 -9.10
C TRP A 364 -7.43 -27.74 -10.30
N GLY A 365 -7.83 -27.30 -11.49
CA GLY A 365 -7.92 -28.10 -12.69
C GLY A 365 -9.22 -28.91 -12.81
N GLY A 366 -9.53 -29.32 -14.03
CA GLY A 366 -10.72 -30.09 -14.31
C GLY A 366 -12.03 -29.28 -14.28
N PRO A 367 -13.15 -29.89 -14.67
CA PRO A 367 -14.45 -29.23 -14.78
C PRO A 367 -15.31 -29.35 -13.51
N TYR A 368 -14.82 -30.02 -12.45
CA TYR A 368 -15.62 -30.35 -11.30
C TYR A 368 -15.34 -29.39 -10.13
N ILE A 369 -16.40 -29.00 -9.41
CA ILE A 369 -16.36 -28.17 -8.22
C ILE A 369 -16.18 -28.98 -6.92
N ARG A 370 -16.15 -30.32 -7.05
CA ARG A 370 -15.93 -31.25 -5.93
C ARG A 370 -14.75 -32.16 -6.23
N ASN A 371 -14.06 -32.55 -5.18
CA ASN A 371 -13.02 -33.59 -5.27
C ASN A 371 -13.60 -35.00 -5.31
N GLU A 372 -12.76 -36.03 -5.44
CA GLU A 372 -13.15 -37.42 -5.46
C GLU A 372 -13.90 -37.87 -4.20
N SER A 373 -13.64 -37.23 -3.06
CA SER A 373 -14.32 -37.46 -1.78
C SER A 373 -15.66 -36.74 -1.68
N GLY A 374 -16.05 -35.97 -2.68
CA GLY A 374 -17.31 -35.22 -2.71
C GLY A 374 -17.25 -33.85 -1.96
N CYS A 375 -16.08 -33.45 -1.45
CA CYS A 375 -15.92 -32.15 -0.78
C CYS A 375 -15.82 -31.02 -1.82
N PHE A 376 -16.40 -29.89 -1.53
CA PHE A 376 -16.27 -28.68 -2.36
C PHE A 376 -14.86 -28.11 -2.32
N LEU A 377 -14.41 -27.57 -3.44
CA LEU A 377 -13.05 -27.06 -3.63
C LEU A 377 -12.96 -25.53 -3.53
N GLY A 378 -14.08 -24.85 -3.41
CA GLY A 378 -14.16 -23.41 -3.27
C GLY A 378 -15.43 -22.95 -2.57
N ASN A 379 -15.47 -21.68 -2.17
CA ASN A 379 -16.64 -21.04 -1.58
C ASN A 379 -17.53 -20.47 -2.69
N PHE A 380 -18.66 -21.08 -2.91
CA PHE A 380 -19.64 -20.62 -3.89
C PHE A 380 -21.04 -20.98 -3.38
N LYS A 381 -22.07 -20.42 -4.00
CA LYS A 381 -23.46 -20.70 -3.63
C LYS A 381 -23.85 -22.11 -4.07
N PRO A 382 -24.01 -23.09 -3.15
CA PRO A 382 -24.43 -24.44 -3.51
C PRO A 382 -25.85 -24.44 -4.09
N MET A 383 -26.22 -25.53 -4.76
CA MET A 383 -27.58 -25.70 -5.26
C MET A 383 -28.61 -25.72 -4.12
N ARG A 384 -29.90 -25.62 -4.46
CA ARG A 384 -31.01 -25.52 -3.51
C ARG A 384 -30.88 -26.48 -2.33
N GLY A 385 -30.99 -25.94 -1.11
CA GLY A 385 -31.20 -26.67 0.14
C GLY A 385 -30.17 -26.44 1.20
N ARG A 386 -28.91 -26.83 0.99
CA ARG A 386 -27.84 -26.68 1.99
C ARG A 386 -26.82 -25.63 1.55
N TYR A 387 -27.01 -24.41 2.03
CA TYR A 387 -26.11 -23.29 1.74
C TYR A 387 -24.75 -23.35 2.46
N PHE A 388 -24.54 -24.35 3.33
CA PHE A 388 -23.30 -24.57 4.08
C PHE A 388 -22.50 -25.78 3.60
N GLU A 389 -22.88 -26.41 2.49
CA GLU A 389 -22.20 -27.62 2.03
C GLU A 389 -20.75 -27.39 1.59
N ASP A 390 -20.42 -26.16 1.18
CA ASP A 390 -19.06 -25.73 0.80
C ASP A 390 -18.20 -25.28 1.98
N GLY A 391 -18.76 -25.24 3.19
CA GLY A 391 -18.06 -24.83 4.41
C GLY A 391 -18.40 -23.43 4.91
N GLY A 392 -19.13 -22.63 4.13
CA GLY A 392 -19.49 -21.26 4.52
C GLY A 392 -20.83 -20.81 3.96
N PHE A 393 -21.51 -19.93 4.68
CA PHE A 393 -22.74 -19.27 4.21
C PHE A 393 -22.44 -17.95 3.50
N HIS A 394 -21.40 -17.25 3.96
CA HIS A 394 -20.88 -16.00 3.43
C HIS A 394 -19.38 -16.16 3.15
N THR A 395 -18.55 -15.30 3.74
CA THR A 395 -17.11 -15.45 3.72
C THR A 395 -16.67 -16.63 4.58
N VAL A 396 -15.52 -17.19 4.25
CA VAL A 396 -14.85 -18.25 5.02
C VAL A 396 -13.46 -17.79 5.44
N LYS A 397 -12.81 -18.54 6.33
CA LYS A 397 -11.42 -18.25 6.70
C LYS A 397 -10.51 -18.35 5.50
N VAL A 398 -9.51 -17.49 5.42
CA VAL A 398 -8.60 -17.35 4.26
C VAL A 398 -7.80 -18.61 3.89
N PHE A 399 -7.73 -19.63 4.76
CA PHE A 399 -7.07 -20.91 4.50
C PHE A 399 -8.05 -22.09 4.44
N SER A 400 -9.32 -21.86 4.13
CA SER A 400 -10.35 -22.91 4.23
C SER A 400 -10.27 -23.98 3.14
N TYR A 401 -9.67 -23.67 2.00
CA TYR A 401 -9.56 -24.59 0.87
C TYR A 401 -8.10 -24.87 0.54
N ASN A 402 -7.86 -25.85 -0.33
CA ASN A 402 -6.51 -26.17 -0.78
C ASN A 402 -5.97 -25.06 -1.69
N PRO A 403 -4.67 -24.74 -1.59
CA PRO A 403 -4.06 -23.77 -2.48
C PRO A 403 -3.95 -24.31 -3.92
N ASN A 404 -3.83 -23.40 -4.87
CA ASN A 404 -3.51 -23.73 -6.25
C ASN A 404 -2.03 -24.19 -6.40
N GLY A 405 -1.61 -24.50 -7.64
CA GLY A 405 -0.27 -25.00 -7.94
C GLY A 405 0.89 -24.09 -7.50
N TRP A 406 0.62 -22.79 -7.25
CA TRP A 406 1.63 -21.84 -6.74
C TRP A 406 1.48 -21.50 -5.27
N GLY A 407 0.57 -22.13 -4.56
CA GLY A 407 0.39 -21.95 -3.14
C GLY A 407 -0.54 -20.79 -2.76
N LEU A 408 -1.35 -20.29 -3.68
CA LEU A 408 -2.36 -19.27 -3.43
C LEU A 408 -3.69 -19.92 -3.04
N TYR A 409 -4.30 -19.37 -2.00
CA TYR A 409 -5.58 -19.85 -1.46
C TYR A 409 -6.75 -19.02 -1.99
N CYS A 410 -7.92 -19.61 -2.00
CA CYS A 410 -9.19 -18.92 -2.29
C CYS A 410 -9.22 -18.18 -3.65
N MET A 411 -8.52 -18.71 -4.67
CA MET A 411 -8.43 -18.12 -6.00
C MET A 411 -9.58 -18.56 -6.89
#